data_fe9b42529238ec16f182b6192eaa9138
#
_entry.id   fe9b42529238ec16f182b6192eaa9138
#
_cell.length_a   1.000
_cell.length_b   1.000
_cell.length_c   1.000
_cell.angle_alpha   90.00
_cell.angle_beta   90.00
_cell.angle_gamma   90.00
#
_symmetry.space_group_name_H-M   'P 1'
#
loop_
_entity.id
_entity.type
_entity.pdbx_description
1 polymer ?
#
loop_
_entity_poly.entity_id
_entity_poly.type
_entity_poly.pdbx_seq_one_letter_code
_entity_poly.pdbx_strand_id
1 'polypeptide(L)'
;MAEIKIAGILRAGAYSPNHIGNDAAIFNAVADNLRKRGCIVNTYSEEQFLNGQVSENIIVNMCREMNSIRKLQELEDGGAIVINSGYGIENCTRERMTRILIGSGIPYPDSLIVNTNESVIEALRNAGMEQCWIKRGDFHAMHKEDVSYVRHSVEAQEVVQEYFLRGIKRAVINRHLVGDLIKFYGVQGSSFFFWFYPFDAGHSKYGHEAINGKSQGLEFSKDKLREICQRASEVLDVKIYGGDCIVSPEGDIRIIDFNDWPSFAPCRKEAAPHIAKCILSTIKSRM
;
A
#
# COMPACT_ATOMS: atom_id res chain seq x y z
N MET A 1 34.44 3.58 -10.36
CA MET A 1 33.20 2.81 -10.18
C MET A 1 32.34 3.05 -11.40
N ALA A 2 31.68 2.03 -11.93
CA ALA A 2 30.75 2.20 -13.04
C ALA A 2 29.64 3.19 -12.64
N GLU A 3 29.21 4.02 -13.57
CA GLU A 3 28.15 5.00 -13.37
C GLU A 3 26.81 4.29 -13.20
N ILE A 4 26.14 4.51 -12.07
CA ILE A 4 24.84 3.87 -11.77
C ILE A 4 23.73 4.68 -12.48
N LYS A 5 23.12 4.08 -13.52
CA LYS A 5 22.00 4.65 -14.27
C LYS A 5 20.69 4.02 -13.80
N ILE A 6 19.73 4.85 -13.44
CA ILE A 6 18.44 4.47 -12.86
C ILE A 6 17.31 5.04 -13.70
N ALA A 7 16.39 4.18 -14.14
CA ALA A 7 15.10 4.62 -14.66
C ALA A 7 14.15 4.87 -13.48
N GLY A 8 13.62 6.07 -13.42
CA GLY A 8 12.61 6.47 -12.46
C GLY A 8 11.24 6.56 -13.11
N ILE A 9 10.29 5.68 -12.75
CA ILE A 9 8.96 5.65 -13.36
C ILE A 9 7.94 6.28 -12.42
N LEU A 10 7.33 7.36 -12.88
CA LEU A 10 6.31 8.11 -12.13
C LEU A 10 4.96 7.37 -12.18
N ARG A 11 4.18 7.53 -11.11
CA ARG A 11 2.78 7.05 -11.06
C ARG A 11 1.92 7.81 -12.06
N ALA A 12 1.11 7.10 -12.82
CA ALA A 12 0.14 7.72 -13.70
C ALA A 12 -0.96 8.45 -12.90
N GLY A 13 -1.37 9.62 -13.38
CA GLY A 13 -2.33 10.49 -12.67
C GLY A 13 -3.68 9.82 -12.38
N ALA A 14 -4.11 8.88 -13.22
CA ALA A 14 -5.34 8.10 -13.03
C ALA A 14 -5.34 7.27 -11.73
N TYR A 15 -4.15 6.87 -11.25
CA TYR A 15 -3.98 6.09 -10.02
C TYR A 15 -3.66 6.93 -8.78
N SER A 16 -3.67 8.25 -8.91
CA SER A 16 -3.40 9.20 -7.83
C SER A 16 -4.34 10.42 -7.86
N PRO A 17 -5.67 10.21 -7.91
CA PRO A 17 -6.63 11.27 -8.24
C PRO A 17 -6.58 12.46 -7.28
N ASN A 18 -6.19 12.25 -6.02
CA ASN A 18 -6.15 13.32 -5.00
C ASN A 18 -4.73 13.65 -4.52
N HIS A 19 -3.69 13.05 -5.11
CA HIS A 19 -2.32 13.10 -4.58
C HIS A 19 -1.22 13.26 -5.64
N ILE A 20 -1.55 13.59 -6.88
CA ILE A 20 -0.58 13.69 -8.01
C ILE A 20 0.64 14.55 -7.62
N GLY A 21 0.41 15.72 -7.05
CA GLY A 21 1.49 16.61 -6.62
C GLY A 21 2.33 16.03 -5.48
N ASN A 22 1.71 15.28 -4.57
CA ASN A 22 2.39 14.66 -3.44
C ASN A 22 3.25 13.46 -3.87
N ASP A 23 2.75 12.64 -4.80
CA ASP A 23 3.49 11.50 -5.34
C ASP A 23 4.70 11.97 -6.17
N ALA A 24 4.50 12.96 -7.04
CA ALA A 24 5.60 13.58 -7.78
C ALA A 24 6.65 14.21 -6.84
N ALA A 25 6.21 14.84 -5.76
CA ALA A 25 7.11 15.51 -4.82
C ALA A 25 7.99 14.54 -4.04
N ILE A 26 7.48 13.39 -3.55
CA ILE A 26 8.32 12.38 -2.90
C ILE A 26 9.28 11.75 -3.91
N PHE A 27 8.79 11.42 -5.11
CA PHE A 27 9.62 10.83 -6.14
C PHE A 27 10.81 11.73 -6.52
N ASN A 28 10.53 13.02 -6.78
CA ASN A 28 11.58 14.01 -7.12
C ASN A 28 12.58 14.19 -5.97
N ALA A 29 12.11 14.25 -4.72
CA ALA A 29 12.99 14.33 -3.56
C ALA A 29 13.94 13.13 -3.44
N VAL A 30 13.46 11.92 -3.75
CA VAL A 30 14.26 10.69 -3.78
C VAL A 30 15.26 10.74 -4.95
N ALA A 31 14.80 11.09 -6.16
CA ALA A 31 15.67 11.22 -7.34
C ALA A 31 16.81 12.22 -7.10
N ASP A 32 16.54 13.37 -6.49
CA ASP A 32 17.55 14.36 -6.14
C ASP A 32 18.55 13.83 -5.12
N ASN A 33 18.08 13.05 -4.14
CA ASN A 33 18.96 12.39 -3.18
C ASN A 33 19.87 11.32 -3.84
N LEU A 34 19.38 10.61 -4.84
CA LEU A 34 20.17 9.65 -5.63
C LEU A 34 21.21 10.38 -6.51
N ARG A 35 20.80 11.46 -7.19
CA ARG A 35 21.70 12.31 -8.00
C ARG A 35 22.84 12.90 -7.16
N LYS A 36 22.54 13.43 -5.97
CA LYS A 36 23.56 13.91 -5.00
C LYS A 36 24.56 12.84 -4.57
N ARG A 37 24.22 11.56 -4.73
CA ARG A 37 25.09 10.40 -4.43
C ARG A 37 25.79 9.84 -5.67
N GLY A 38 25.75 10.55 -6.79
CA GLY A 38 26.47 10.20 -8.02
C GLY A 38 25.72 9.26 -8.96
N CYS A 39 24.40 9.09 -8.79
CA CYS A 39 23.60 8.34 -9.74
C CYS A 39 23.07 9.25 -10.87
N ILE A 40 22.93 8.70 -12.07
CA ILE A 40 22.12 9.29 -13.13
C ILE A 40 20.71 8.75 -12.97
N VAL A 41 19.73 9.63 -12.81
CA VAL A 41 18.30 9.26 -12.70
C VAL A 41 17.55 9.89 -13.86
N ASN A 42 17.13 9.06 -14.81
CA ASN A 42 16.24 9.43 -15.91
C ASN A 42 14.79 9.18 -15.48
N THR A 43 13.90 10.12 -15.77
CA THR A 43 12.51 10.05 -15.31
C THR A 43 11.58 9.80 -16.49
N TYR A 44 10.66 8.85 -16.33
CA TYR A 44 9.72 8.41 -17.35
C TYR A 44 8.29 8.39 -16.81
N SER A 45 7.30 8.60 -17.67
CA SER A 45 5.90 8.26 -17.37
C SER A 45 5.67 6.75 -17.48
N GLU A 46 4.58 6.25 -16.88
CA GLU A 46 4.14 4.85 -17.09
C GLU A 46 3.90 4.53 -18.57
N GLU A 47 3.36 5.48 -19.33
CA GLU A 47 3.16 5.34 -20.77
C GLU A 47 4.48 5.17 -21.55
N GLN A 48 5.49 6.02 -21.25
CA GLN A 48 6.83 5.89 -21.84
C GLN A 48 7.47 4.54 -21.51
N PHE A 49 7.29 4.07 -20.26
CA PHE A 49 7.76 2.76 -19.85
C PHE A 49 7.09 1.64 -20.64
N LEU A 50 5.76 1.66 -20.78
CA LEU A 50 5.02 0.65 -21.56
C LEU A 50 5.42 0.65 -23.03
N ASN A 51 5.70 1.82 -23.60
CA ASN A 51 6.13 1.98 -24.99
C ASN A 51 7.60 1.59 -25.24
N GLY A 52 8.31 1.05 -24.26
CA GLY A 52 9.68 0.52 -24.44
C GLY A 52 10.77 1.59 -24.51
N GLN A 53 10.52 2.80 -24.00
CA GLN A 53 11.51 3.88 -24.01
C GLN A 53 12.56 3.78 -22.88
N VAL A 54 12.41 2.82 -21.97
CA VAL A 54 13.34 2.59 -20.84
C VAL A 54 14.35 1.53 -21.24
N SER A 55 15.63 1.83 -21.07
CA SER A 55 16.76 0.95 -21.42
C SER A 55 17.63 0.57 -20.21
N GLU A 56 17.41 1.20 -19.07
CA GLU A 56 18.14 0.95 -17.84
C GLU A 56 17.74 -0.38 -17.19
N ASN A 57 18.70 -1.10 -16.63
CA ASN A 57 18.47 -2.34 -15.88
C ASN A 57 18.19 -2.13 -14.39
N ILE A 58 18.21 -0.87 -13.93
CA ILE A 58 17.84 -0.50 -12.57
C ILE A 58 16.62 0.41 -12.65
N ILE A 59 15.51 -0.05 -12.11
CA ILE A 59 14.21 0.61 -12.20
C ILE A 59 13.71 0.92 -10.79
N VAL A 60 13.41 2.18 -10.56
CA VAL A 60 12.77 2.68 -9.34
C VAL A 60 11.41 3.24 -9.75
N ASN A 61 10.33 2.72 -9.18
CA ASN A 61 9.02 3.00 -9.75
C ASN A 61 7.93 3.23 -8.70
N MET A 62 6.88 3.93 -9.12
CA MET A 62 5.61 4.10 -8.42
C MET A 62 4.43 3.60 -9.28
N CYS A 63 4.66 2.64 -10.17
CA CYS A 63 3.64 2.11 -11.08
C CYS A 63 2.48 1.47 -10.33
N ARG A 64 1.29 1.55 -10.93
CA ARG A 64 0.07 0.86 -10.45
C ARG A 64 -0.77 0.26 -11.58
N GLU A 65 -0.51 0.59 -12.83
CA GLU A 65 -1.20 -0.03 -13.94
C GLU A 65 -0.79 -1.51 -14.06
N MET A 66 -1.77 -2.40 -14.27
CA MET A 66 -1.51 -3.85 -14.32
C MET A 66 -0.53 -4.26 -15.42
N ASN A 67 -0.58 -3.59 -16.60
CA ASN A 67 0.37 -3.87 -17.66
C ASN A 67 1.79 -3.42 -17.28
N SER A 68 1.91 -2.28 -16.58
CA SER A 68 3.19 -1.82 -16.03
C SER A 68 3.74 -2.80 -14.99
N ILE A 69 2.89 -3.30 -14.10
CA ILE A 69 3.27 -4.28 -13.07
C ILE A 69 3.78 -5.57 -13.72
N ARG A 70 3.06 -6.12 -14.72
CA ARG A 70 3.51 -7.32 -15.46
C ARG A 70 4.84 -7.10 -16.16
N LYS A 71 5.01 -5.96 -16.80
CA LYS A 71 6.27 -5.61 -17.45
C LYS A 71 7.42 -5.46 -16.45
N LEU A 72 7.17 -4.91 -15.25
CA LEU A 72 8.15 -4.87 -14.18
C LEU A 72 8.55 -6.29 -13.74
N GLN A 73 7.59 -7.20 -13.58
CA GLN A 73 7.85 -8.61 -13.23
C GLN A 73 8.69 -9.31 -14.32
N GLU A 74 8.34 -9.14 -15.61
CA GLU A 74 9.12 -9.69 -16.73
C GLU A 74 10.57 -9.19 -16.74
N LEU A 75 10.78 -7.89 -16.48
CA LEU A 75 12.13 -7.32 -16.38
C LEU A 75 12.89 -7.84 -15.16
N GLU A 76 12.22 -8.01 -14.03
CA GLU A 76 12.76 -8.56 -12.81
C GLU A 76 13.19 -10.02 -12.99
N ASP A 77 12.35 -10.82 -13.65
CA ASP A 77 12.68 -12.22 -14.05
C ASP A 77 13.86 -12.28 -15.05
N GLY A 78 14.01 -11.25 -15.88
CA GLY A 78 15.15 -11.05 -16.78
C GLY A 78 16.42 -10.54 -16.09
N GLY A 79 16.41 -10.34 -14.77
CA GLY A 79 17.56 -9.92 -13.97
C GLY A 79 17.70 -8.42 -13.74
N ALA A 80 16.71 -7.60 -14.13
CA ALA A 80 16.69 -6.19 -13.77
C ALA A 80 16.48 -5.97 -12.26
N ILE A 81 17.02 -4.90 -11.72
CA ILE A 81 16.78 -4.49 -10.33
C ILE A 81 15.58 -3.57 -10.29
N VAL A 82 14.46 -4.05 -9.73
CA VAL A 82 13.20 -3.31 -9.65
C VAL A 82 12.87 -2.97 -8.19
N ILE A 83 12.53 -1.72 -7.88
CA ILE A 83 12.22 -1.20 -6.53
C ILE A 83 11.04 -0.21 -6.60
N ASN A 84 9.89 -0.45 -5.94
CA ASN A 84 9.53 -1.73 -5.32
C ASN A 84 9.40 -2.80 -6.39
N SER A 85 9.56 -4.07 -6.00
CA SER A 85 9.35 -5.23 -6.85
C SER A 85 7.98 -5.21 -7.53
N GLY A 86 7.88 -5.60 -8.80
CA GLY A 86 6.61 -5.78 -9.49
C GLY A 86 5.71 -6.80 -8.79
N TYR A 87 6.29 -7.85 -8.20
CA TYR A 87 5.59 -8.82 -7.37
C TYR A 87 5.10 -8.21 -6.06
N GLY A 88 5.93 -7.39 -5.39
CA GLY A 88 5.56 -6.68 -4.17
C GLY A 88 4.40 -5.71 -4.38
N ILE A 89 4.39 -4.96 -5.50
CA ILE A 89 3.28 -4.07 -5.85
C ILE A 89 1.98 -4.89 -6.04
N GLU A 90 2.04 -6.01 -6.75
CA GLU A 90 0.89 -6.90 -6.93
C GLU A 90 0.42 -7.51 -5.60
N ASN A 91 1.34 -7.86 -4.69
CA ASN A 91 1.03 -8.37 -3.36
C ASN A 91 0.28 -7.35 -2.49
N CYS A 92 0.35 -6.05 -2.81
CA CYS A 92 -0.44 -5.00 -2.15
C CYS A 92 -1.88 -4.88 -2.68
N THR A 93 -2.30 -5.66 -3.69
CA THR A 93 -3.73 -5.74 -4.04
C THR A 93 -4.53 -6.38 -2.90
N ARG A 94 -5.76 -5.95 -2.69
CA ARG A 94 -6.55 -6.28 -1.48
C ARG A 94 -6.63 -7.77 -1.18
N GLU A 95 -6.99 -8.58 -2.18
CA GLU A 95 -7.13 -10.02 -1.98
C GLU A 95 -5.80 -10.68 -1.65
N ARG A 96 -4.73 -10.38 -2.43
CA ARG A 96 -3.40 -10.96 -2.21
C ARG A 96 -2.82 -10.52 -0.87
N MET A 97 -2.88 -9.23 -0.57
CA MET A 97 -2.44 -8.67 0.71
C MET A 97 -3.11 -9.38 1.89
N THR A 98 -4.43 -9.51 1.86
CA THR A 98 -5.18 -10.18 2.93
C THR A 98 -4.72 -11.63 3.12
N ARG A 99 -4.58 -12.39 2.02
CA ARG A 99 -4.10 -13.79 2.08
C ARG A 99 -2.69 -13.90 2.64
N ILE A 100 -1.78 -13.06 2.17
CA ILE A 100 -0.37 -13.09 2.57
C ILE A 100 -0.23 -12.70 4.04
N LEU A 101 -0.85 -11.60 4.47
CA LEU A 101 -0.73 -11.13 5.85
C LEU A 101 -1.31 -12.14 6.84
N ILE A 102 -2.51 -12.68 6.59
CA ILE A 102 -3.12 -13.70 7.44
C ILE A 102 -2.28 -14.98 7.43
N GLY A 103 -1.89 -15.48 6.24
CA GLY A 103 -1.10 -16.71 6.10
C GLY A 103 0.29 -16.64 6.74
N SER A 104 0.84 -15.42 6.88
CA SER A 104 2.13 -15.17 7.53
C SER A 104 2.01 -14.83 9.02
N GLY A 105 0.80 -14.89 9.59
CA GLY A 105 0.58 -14.58 11.00
C GLY A 105 0.79 -13.10 11.36
N ILE A 106 0.65 -12.19 10.39
CA ILE A 106 0.65 -10.75 10.67
C ILE A 106 -0.70 -10.38 11.29
N PRO A 107 -0.74 -9.61 12.39
CA PRO A 107 -1.99 -9.17 12.98
C PRO A 107 -2.85 -8.38 11.98
N TYR A 108 -3.99 -8.97 11.61
CA TYR A 108 -4.92 -8.44 10.61
C TYR A 108 -6.36 -8.71 11.07
N PRO A 109 -7.38 -7.98 10.61
CA PRO A 109 -8.78 -8.27 10.96
C PRO A 109 -9.21 -9.65 10.47
N ASP A 110 -10.14 -10.27 11.19
CA ASP A 110 -10.88 -11.42 10.65
C ASP A 110 -11.47 -11.03 9.29
N SER A 111 -11.28 -11.86 8.29
CA SER A 111 -11.59 -11.49 6.91
C SER A 111 -12.21 -12.63 6.13
N LEU A 112 -13.14 -12.28 5.25
CA LEU A 112 -13.68 -13.16 4.22
C LEU A 112 -13.27 -12.66 2.84
N ILE A 113 -12.93 -13.58 1.96
CA ILE A 113 -12.66 -13.29 0.55
C ILE A 113 -13.74 -14.00 -0.24
N VAL A 114 -14.59 -13.24 -0.91
CA VAL A 114 -15.83 -13.73 -1.53
C VAL A 114 -15.88 -13.46 -3.03
N ASN A 115 -16.63 -14.28 -3.76
CA ASN A 115 -17.05 -13.97 -5.12
C ASN A 115 -18.23 -13.00 -5.07
N THR A 116 -18.23 -12.00 -5.92
CA THR A 116 -19.28 -10.96 -5.90
C THR A 116 -20.61 -11.42 -6.50
N ASN A 117 -20.61 -12.55 -7.22
CA ASN A 117 -21.80 -13.17 -7.78
C ASN A 117 -22.52 -14.15 -6.81
N GLU A 118 -22.04 -14.24 -5.57
CA GLU A 118 -22.59 -15.15 -4.55
C GLU A 118 -23.20 -14.33 -3.39
N SER A 119 -24.10 -14.96 -2.63
CA SER A 119 -24.63 -14.36 -1.41
C SER A 119 -23.60 -14.42 -0.29
N VAL A 120 -23.44 -13.31 0.42
CA VAL A 120 -22.50 -13.17 1.55
C VAL A 120 -23.20 -13.22 2.92
N ILE A 121 -24.54 -13.22 2.95
CA ILE A 121 -25.32 -13.10 4.19
C ILE A 121 -25.03 -14.24 5.16
N GLU A 122 -25.06 -15.48 4.67
CA GLU A 122 -24.84 -16.67 5.50
C GLU A 122 -23.37 -16.75 5.96
N ALA A 123 -22.42 -16.44 5.07
CA ALA A 123 -21.00 -16.42 5.40
C ALA A 123 -20.67 -15.39 6.50
N LEU A 124 -21.26 -14.19 6.42
CA LEU A 124 -21.13 -13.16 7.45
C LEU A 124 -21.75 -13.57 8.78
N ARG A 125 -22.93 -14.18 8.74
CA ARG A 125 -23.62 -14.71 9.94
C ARG A 125 -22.77 -15.77 10.62
N ASN A 126 -22.27 -16.74 9.89
CA ASN A 126 -21.44 -17.82 10.40
C ASN A 126 -20.10 -17.30 10.97
N ALA A 127 -19.55 -16.24 10.40
CA ALA A 127 -18.34 -15.57 10.89
C ALA A 127 -18.62 -14.60 12.06
N GLY A 128 -19.88 -14.35 12.43
CA GLY A 128 -20.25 -13.36 13.43
C GLY A 128 -19.81 -11.94 13.06
N MET A 129 -19.84 -11.59 11.78
CA MET A 129 -19.46 -10.27 11.27
C MET A 129 -20.69 -9.42 10.98
N GLU A 130 -21.12 -8.60 11.95
CA GLU A 130 -22.20 -7.64 11.75
C GLU A 130 -21.67 -6.34 11.14
N GLN A 131 -20.71 -5.71 11.80
CA GLN A 131 -20.07 -4.49 11.32
C GLN A 131 -18.79 -4.84 10.57
N CYS A 132 -18.71 -4.44 9.30
CA CYS A 132 -17.57 -4.78 8.48
C CYS A 132 -17.28 -3.75 7.40
N TRP A 133 -16.07 -3.87 6.84
CA TRP A 133 -15.61 -3.10 5.70
C TRP A 133 -15.60 -3.99 4.47
N ILE A 134 -16.28 -3.57 3.42
CA ILE A 134 -16.26 -4.24 2.12
C ILE A 134 -15.33 -3.47 1.20
N LYS A 135 -14.38 -4.17 0.64
CA LYS A 135 -13.33 -3.60 -0.21
C LYS A 135 -13.26 -4.39 -1.52
N ARG A 136 -13.08 -3.70 -2.65
CA ARG A 136 -12.79 -4.40 -3.91
C ARG A 136 -11.53 -5.24 -3.76
N GLY A 137 -11.53 -6.47 -4.28
CA GLY A 137 -10.44 -7.44 -4.06
C GLY A 137 -9.28 -7.32 -5.04
N ASP A 138 -9.58 -6.95 -6.27
CA ASP A 138 -8.70 -7.02 -7.43
C ASP A 138 -7.67 -5.88 -7.53
N PHE A 139 -7.91 -4.76 -6.84
CA PHE A 139 -7.09 -3.57 -6.96
C PHE A 139 -7.11 -2.69 -5.69
N HIS A 140 -6.30 -1.62 -5.69
CA HIS A 140 -6.39 -0.53 -4.71
C HIS A 140 -7.68 0.29 -4.92
N ALA A 141 -8.15 0.99 -3.88
CA ALA A 141 -9.31 1.86 -3.99
C ALA A 141 -9.02 3.03 -4.97
N MET A 142 -9.74 3.07 -6.08
CA MET A 142 -9.70 4.14 -7.08
C MET A 142 -10.82 5.15 -6.84
N HIS A 143 -11.95 4.69 -6.36
CA HIS A 143 -13.13 5.47 -6.05
C HIS A 143 -13.51 5.31 -4.58
N LYS A 144 -14.31 6.24 -4.06
CA LYS A 144 -14.79 6.19 -2.67
C LYS A 144 -15.57 4.89 -2.41
N GLU A 145 -16.37 4.47 -3.38
CA GLU A 145 -17.24 3.29 -3.34
C GLU A 145 -16.46 1.96 -3.37
N ASP A 146 -15.16 1.98 -3.65
CA ASP A 146 -14.31 0.78 -3.61
C ASP A 146 -13.98 0.32 -2.18
N VAL A 147 -14.37 1.11 -1.17
CA VAL A 147 -14.30 0.78 0.26
C VAL A 147 -15.58 1.28 0.91
N SER A 148 -16.37 0.39 1.48
CA SER A 148 -17.65 0.70 2.13
C SER A 148 -17.70 0.12 3.53
N TYR A 149 -18.11 0.93 4.50
CA TYR A 149 -18.45 0.47 5.84
C TYR A 149 -19.94 0.12 5.89
N VAL A 150 -20.27 -1.05 6.42
CA VAL A 150 -21.62 -1.55 6.57
C VAL A 150 -21.89 -2.05 7.99
N ARG A 151 -23.15 -1.96 8.42
CA ARG A 151 -23.57 -2.32 9.77
C ARG A 151 -24.34 -3.64 9.85
N HIS A 152 -24.81 -4.12 8.70
CA HIS A 152 -25.65 -5.31 8.64
C HIS A 152 -25.33 -6.14 7.40
N SER A 153 -25.53 -7.45 7.49
CA SER A 153 -25.27 -8.38 6.38
C SER A 153 -26.08 -8.07 5.12
N VAL A 154 -27.25 -7.43 5.24
CA VAL A 154 -28.06 -7.01 4.08
C VAL A 154 -27.37 -5.87 3.31
N GLU A 155 -26.89 -4.83 4.01
CA GLU A 155 -26.12 -3.75 3.40
C GLU A 155 -24.83 -4.32 2.72
N ALA A 156 -24.20 -5.30 3.37
CA ALA A 156 -23.04 -5.98 2.82
C ALA A 156 -23.37 -6.66 1.49
N GLN A 157 -24.50 -7.33 1.41
CA GLN A 157 -24.98 -7.99 0.18
C GLN A 157 -25.22 -6.95 -0.94
N GLU A 158 -25.81 -5.81 -0.62
CA GLU A 158 -26.08 -4.74 -1.58
C GLU A 158 -24.77 -4.19 -2.17
N VAL A 159 -23.76 -3.91 -1.33
CA VAL A 159 -22.43 -3.44 -1.78
C VAL A 159 -21.72 -4.50 -2.64
N VAL A 160 -21.77 -5.77 -2.25
CA VAL A 160 -21.18 -6.87 -3.03
C VAL A 160 -21.88 -7.02 -4.38
N GLN A 161 -23.22 -6.87 -4.42
CA GLN A 161 -23.98 -6.87 -5.66
C GLN A 161 -23.63 -5.69 -6.56
N GLU A 162 -23.42 -4.50 -5.99
CA GLU A 162 -22.93 -3.34 -6.75
C GLU A 162 -21.56 -3.62 -7.37
N TYR A 163 -20.63 -4.23 -6.62
CA TYR A 163 -19.34 -4.63 -7.17
C TYR A 163 -19.48 -5.61 -8.33
N PHE A 164 -20.39 -6.59 -8.23
CA PHE A 164 -20.67 -7.50 -9.34
C PHE A 164 -21.16 -6.76 -10.58
N LEU A 165 -22.09 -5.82 -10.43
CA LEU A 165 -22.61 -5.00 -11.54
C LEU A 165 -21.55 -4.12 -12.19
N ARG A 166 -20.54 -3.70 -11.41
CA ARG A 166 -19.34 -2.96 -11.90
C ARG A 166 -18.28 -3.89 -12.52
N GLY A 167 -18.51 -5.20 -12.60
CA GLY A 167 -17.57 -6.17 -13.15
C GLY A 167 -16.41 -6.55 -12.21
N ILE A 168 -16.45 -6.14 -10.95
CA ILE A 168 -15.49 -6.53 -9.92
C ILE A 168 -15.84 -7.94 -9.46
N LYS A 169 -14.93 -8.90 -9.68
CA LYS A 169 -15.21 -10.34 -9.44
C LYS A 169 -15.03 -10.77 -7.98
N ARG A 170 -14.18 -10.08 -7.23
CA ARG A 170 -13.79 -10.46 -5.88
C ARG A 170 -13.96 -9.28 -4.92
N ALA A 171 -14.43 -9.56 -3.71
CA ALA A 171 -14.46 -8.62 -2.62
C ALA A 171 -13.73 -9.18 -1.39
N VAL A 172 -13.14 -8.30 -0.60
CA VAL A 172 -12.59 -8.60 0.72
C VAL A 172 -13.48 -7.94 1.76
N ILE A 173 -13.96 -8.72 2.71
CA ILE A 173 -14.77 -8.25 3.82
C ILE A 173 -13.93 -8.38 5.09
N ASN A 174 -13.63 -7.25 5.72
CA ASN A 174 -12.87 -7.21 6.96
C ASN A 174 -13.79 -6.85 8.13
N ARG A 175 -13.69 -7.56 9.26
CA ARG A 175 -14.35 -7.16 10.51
C ARG A 175 -13.99 -5.72 10.86
N HIS A 176 -14.97 -4.91 11.25
CA HIS A 176 -14.68 -3.59 11.81
C HIS A 176 -13.94 -3.74 13.15
N LEU A 177 -12.88 -2.97 13.33
CA LEU A 177 -12.11 -2.91 14.56
C LEU A 177 -12.37 -1.58 15.27
N VAL A 178 -12.70 -1.65 16.53
CA VAL A 178 -12.85 -0.47 17.40
C VAL A 178 -11.49 -0.08 17.94
N GLY A 179 -11.16 1.21 17.89
CA GLY A 179 -9.89 1.73 18.41
C GLY A 179 -9.37 2.93 17.61
N ASP A 180 -8.15 3.32 17.92
CA ASP A 180 -7.48 4.44 17.28
C ASP A 180 -6.94 4.04 15.92
N LEU A 181 -7.34 4.77 14.89
CA LEU A 181 -6.76 4.64 13.55
C LEU A 181 -5.41 5.36 13.50
N ILE A 182 -4.39 4.63 13.12
CA ILE A 182 -3.02 5.13 12.92
C ILE A 182 -2.61 4.91 11.48
N LYS A 183 -2.03 5.93 10.87
CA LYS A 183 -1.35 5.85 9.57
C LYS A 183 0.16 5.75 9.80
N PHE A 184 0.82 4.89 9.04
CA PHE A 184 2.28 4.68 9.16
C PHE A 184 2.98 4.71 7.81
N TYR A 185 4.27 5.06 7.86
CA TYR A 185 5.21 5.02 6.73
C TYR A 185 6.54 4.42 7.19
N GLY A 186 7.14 3.58 6.34
CA GLY A 186 8.40 2.94 6.64
C GLY A 186 9.25 2.66 5.41
N VAL A 187 10.52 2.41 5.66
CA VAL A 187 11.51 2.02 4.65
C VAL A 187 12.29 0.83 5.17
N GLN A 188 12.23 -0.30 4.47
CA GLN A 188 12.88 -1.56 4.85
C GLN A 188 14.39 -1.39 5.00
N GLY A 189 14.99 -2.01 6.02
CA GLY A 189 16.42 -1.91 6.30
C GLY A 189 16.90 -0.52 6.75
N SER A 190 15.97 0.36 7.15
CA SER A 190 16.24 1.72 7.62
C SER A 190 15.77 1.93 9.04
N SER A 191 16.37 2.91 9.74
CA SER A 191 15.86 3.39 11.03
C SER A 191 14.60 4.26 10.88
N PHE A 192 14.25 4.68 9.67
CA PHE A 192 13.10 5.52 9.42
C PHE A 192 11.79 4.76 9.61
N PHE A 193 10.95 5.27 10.49
CA PHE A 193 9.57 4.87 10.68
C PHE A 193 8.79 6.06 11.22
N PHE A 194 7.67 6.39 10.59
CA PHE A 194 6.83 7.52 10.94
C PHE A 194 5.37 7.06 11.08
N TRP A 195 4.67 7.57 12.10
CA TRP A 195 3.25 7.29 12.30
C TRP A 195 2.52 8.53 12.87
N PHE A 196 1.23 8.61 12.64
CA PHE A 196 0.38 9.70 13.13
C PHE A 196 -1.10 9.31 13.12
N TYR A 197 -1.91 10.11 13.81
CA TYR A 197 -3.36 10.01 13.79
C TYR A 197 -3.92 10.81 12.60
N PRO A 198 -4.48 10.16 11.55
CA PRO A 198 -4.88 10.87 10.33
C PRO A 198 -6.07 11.81 10.54
N PHE A 199 -7.03 11.46 11.41
CA PHE A 199 -8.17 12.30 11.72
C PHE A 199 -7.74 13.63 12.35
N ASP A 200 -6.85 13.59 13.34
CA ASP A 200 -6.38 14.78 14.06
C ASP A 200 -5.49 15.68 13.17
N ALA A 201 -4.81 15.07 12.20
CA ALA A 201 -3.97 15.77 11.23
C ALA A 201 -4.76 16.30 10.00
N GLY A 202 -6.08 16.09 9.93
CA GLY A 202 -6.89 16.45 8.77
C GLY A 202 -6.51 15.71 7.49
N HIS A 203 -5.92 14.51 7.61
CA HIS A 203 -5.38 13.72 6.51
C HIS A 203 -6.36 12.61 6.12
N SER A 204 -7.24 12.89 5.18
CA SER A 204 -8.25 11.94 4.71
C SER A 204 -8.27 11.86 3.19
N LYS A 205 -8.39 10.64 2.66
CA LYS A 205 -8.57 10.42 1.22
C LYS A 205 -10.06 10.43 0.82
N TYR A 206 -10.90 9.78 1.61
CA TYR A 206 -12.32 9.58 1.30
C TYR A 206 -13.27 9.89 2.47
N GLY A 207 -12.76 10.38 3.61
CA GLY A 207 -13.56 10.66 4.80
C GLY A 207 -13.89 9.43 5.66
N HIS A 208 -13.35 8.27 5.33
CA HIS A 208 -13.61 7.03 6.09
C HIS A 208 -12.99 7.05 7.49
N GLU A 209 -11.97 7.87 7.71
CA GLU A 209 -11.31 8.07 9.00
C GLU A 209 -12.28 8.57 10.09
N ALA A 210 -13.36 9.26 9.67
CA ALA A 210 -14.42 9.71 10.56
C ALA A 210 -15.22 8.57 11.21
N ILE A 211 -15.18 7.35 10.68
CA ILE A 211 -15.91 6.20 11.23
C ILE A 211 -15.26 5.73 12.53
N ASN A 212 -13.93 5.72 12.61
CA ASN A 212 -13.21 5.48 13.85
C ASN A 212 -13.18 6.71 14.77
N GLY A 213 -13.47 7.91 14.23
CA GLY A 213 -13.57 9.15 14.97
C GLY A 213 -12.20 9.74 15.36
N LYS A 214 -12.27 10.68 16.32
CA LYS A 214 -11.09 11.31 16.89
C LYS A 214 -10.28 10.29 17.69
N SER A 215 -8.96 10.37 17.63
CA SER A 215 -8.08 9.51 18.42
C SER A 215 -8.32 9.71 19.91
N GLN A 216 -8.34 8.62 20.65
CA GLN A 216 -8.48 8.59 22.13
C GLN A 216 -7.11 8.62 22.82
N GLY A 217 -6.02 8.45 22.05
CA GLY A 217 -4.66 8.36 22.58
C GLY A 217 -4.40 7.04 23.29
N LEU A 218 -4.97 5.94 22.76
CA LEU A 218 -4.79 4.61 23.34
C LEU A 218 -3.30 4.24 23.41
N GLU A 219 -2.90 3.66 24.54
CA GLU A 219 -1.52 3.25 24.75
C GLU A 219 -1.17 2.03 23.91
N PHE A 220 0.00 2.07 23.25
CA PHE A 220 0.54 0.96 22.49
C PHE A 220 2.07 1.01 22.41
N SER A 221 2.70 -0.11 22.11
CA SER A 221 4.14 -0.17 21.87
C SER A 221 4.47 0.27 20.45
N LYS A 222 5.19 1.39 20.32
CA LYS A 222 5.70 1.91 19.04
C LYS A 222 6.70 0.95 18.38
N ASP A 223 7.50 0.26 19.18
CA ASP A 223 8.46 -0.73 18.70
C ASP A 223 7.72 -1.96 18.13
N LYS A 224 6.67 -2.43 18.81
CA LYS A 224 5.80 -3.51 18.31
C LYS A 224 5.10 -3.11 17.00
N LEU A 225 4.59 -1.87 16.90
CA LEU A 225 4.01 -1.37 15.65
C LEU A 225 5.03 -1.42 14.52
N ARG A 226 6.24 -0.90 14.76
CA ARG A 226 7.32 -0.91 13.78
C ARG A 226 7.70 -2.33 13.36
N GLU A 227 7.84 -3.25 14.31
CA GLU A 227 8.14 -4.66 14.05
C GLU A 227 7.07 -5.34 13.17
N ILE A 228 5.78 -5.16 13.52
CA ILE A 228 4.66 -5.69 12.73
C ILE A 228 4.69 -5.14 11.30
N CYS A 229 4.90 -3.83 11.13
CA CYS A 229 4.97 -3.20 9.81
C CYS A 229 6.19 -3.67 9.01
N GLN A 230 7.34 -3.86 9.66
CA GLN A 230 8.54 -4.39 9.01
C GLN A 230 8.33 -5.83 8.54
N ARG A 231 7.79 -6.71 9.38
CA ARG A 231 7.45 -8.09 8.98
C ARG A 231 6.43 -8.11 7.84
N ALA A 232 5.41 -7.23 7.88
CA ALA A 232 4.45 -7.10 6.78
C ALA A 232 5.15 -6.68 5.47
N SER A 233 6.09 -5.73 5.52
CA SER A 233 6.87 -5.30 4.35
C SER A 233 7.72 -6.43 3.75
N GLU A 234 8.28 -7.29 4.60
CA GLU A 234 9.08 -8.45 4.20
C GLU A 234 8.23 -9.50 3.49
N VAL A 235 7.10 -9.90 4.07
CA VAL A 235 6.23 -10.94 3.48
C VAL A 235 5.50 -10.47 2.23
N LEU A 236 5.26 -9.15 2.09
CA LEU A 236 4.69 -8.55 0.89
C LEU A 236 5.73 -8.20 -0.18
N ASP A 237 7.02 -8.29 0.13
CA ASP A 237 8.15 -7.86 -0.72
C ASP A 237 8.08 -6.38 -1.13
N VAL A 238 7.80 -5.51 -0.17
CA VAL A 238 7.65 -4.05 -0.39
C VAL A 238 8.64 -3.29 0.48
N LYS A 239 9.66 -2.69 -0.12
CA LYS A 239 10.73 -1.99 0.61
C LYS A 239 10.36 -0.59 1.06
N ILE A 240 9.59 0.13 0.25
CA ILE A 240 9.12 1.50 0.51
C ILE A 240 7.62 1.39 0.69
N TYR A 241 7.14 1.59 1.91
CA TYR A 241 5.77 1.23 2.27
C TYR A 241 5.08 2.24 3.18
N GLY A 242 3.79 2.10 3.27
CA GLY A 242 2.95 2.73 4.28
C GLY A 242 1.63 2.01 4.39
N GLY A 243 0.80 2.42 5.32
CA GLY A 243 -0.47 1.77 5.53
C GLY A 243 -1.24 2.35 6.70
N ASP A 244 -2.26 1.61 7.07
CA ASP A 244 -3.15 1.95 8.16
C ASP A 244 -3.26 0.78 9.14
N CYS A 245 -3.34 1.05 10.43
CA CYS A 245 -3.60 0.07 11.47
C CYS A 245 -4.60 0.60 12.49
N ILE A 246 -5.22 -0.30 13.23
CA ILE A 246 -6.05 0.03 14.39
C ILE A 246 -5.32 -0.44 15.65
N VAL A 247 -5.31 0.44 16.65
CA VAL A 247 -4.90 0.13 18.03
C VAL A 247 -6.17 -0.03 18.87
N SER A 248 -6.38 -1.21 19.42
CA SER A 248 -7.54 -1.47 20.28
C SER A 248 -7.38 -0.84 21.67
N PRO A 249 -8.45 -0.74 22.49
CA PRO A 249 -8.36 -0.29 23.87
C PRO A 249 -7.37 -1.09 24.73
N GLU A 250 -7.12 -2.35 24.38
CA GLU A 250 -6.17 -3.24 25.06
C GLU A 250 -4.72 -3.06 24.57
N GLY A 251 -4.49 -2.15 23.61
CA GLY A 251 -3.18 -1.89 23.02
C GLY A 251 -2.77 -2.88 21.91
N ASP A 252 -3.68 -3.72 21.45
CA ASP A 252 -3.44 -4.62 20.32
C ASP A 252 -3.42 -3.84 19.00
N ILE A 253 -2.43 -4.17 18.16
CA ILE A 253 -2.20 -3.52 16.86
C ILE A 253 -2.57 -4.47 15.74
N ARG A 254 -3.43 -4.05 14.82
CA ARG A 254 -3.79 -4.82 13.62
C ARG A 254 -3.68 -3.95 12.37
N ILE A 255 -2.90 -4.39 11.39
CA ILE A 255 -2.83 -3.74 10.07
C ILE A 255 -4.17 -3.93 9.36
N ILE A 256 -4.72 -2.85 8.77
CA ILE A 256 -5.97 -2.88 8.00
C ILE A 256 -5.79 -2.51 6.54
N ASP A 257 -4.65 -1.92 6.20
CA ASP A 257 -4.21 -1.58 4.85
C ASP A 257 -2.69 -1.50 4.76
N PHE A 258 -2.12 -1.92 3.62
CA PHE A 258 -0.68 -1.83 3.35
C PHE A 258 -0.46 -1.45 1.89
N ASN A 259 0.34 -0.43 1.65
CA ASN A 259 0.52 0.17 0.34
C ASN A 259 1.99 0.23 -0.05
N ASP A 260 2.25 -0.08 -1.32
CA ASP A 260 3.51 0.21 -1.99
C ASP A 260 3.70 1.73 -2.14
N TRP A 261 4.88 2.19 -1.95
CA TRP A 261 5.35 3.58 -2.11
C TRP A 261 4.28 4.67 -1.99
N PRO A 262 3.82 5.02 -0.79
CA PRO A 262 2.90 6.13 -0.57
C PRO A 262 3.58 7.49 -0.76
N SER A 263 2.80 8.57 -0.68
CA SER A 263 3.28 9.94 -0.92
C SER A 263 4.20 10.49 0.17
N PHE A 264 4.24 9.89 1.36
CA PHE A 264 4.99 10.38 2.53
C PHE A 264 4.75 11.87 2.85
N ALA A 265 3.57 12.39 2.53
CA ALA A 265 3.30 13.82 2.57
C ALA A 265 3.69 14.51 3.88
N PRO A 266 3.38 13.97 5.08
CA PRO A 266 3.73 14.62 6.35
C PRO A 266 5.22 14.52 6.73
N CYS A 267 5.98 13.58 6.15
CA CYS A 267 7.36 13.27 6.56
C CYS A 267 8.34 13.16 5.38
N ARG A 268 8.00 13.75 4.22
CA ARG A 268 8.74 13.61 2.95
C ARG A 268 10.21 13.97 3.05
N LYS A 269 10.54 15.06 3.75
CA LYS A 269 11.92 15.54 3.88
C LYS A 269 12.80 14.54 4.62
N GLU A 270 12.25 13.95 5.67
CA GLU A 270 12.94 12.93 6.46
C GLU A 270 12.99 11.58 5.72
N ALA A 271 11.92 11.20 5.03
CA ALA A 271 11.82 9.91 4.34
C ALA A 271 12.75 9.80 3.12
N ALA A 272 12.84 10.84 2.29
CA ALA A 272 13.54 10.79 1.00
C ALA A 272 15.03 10.35 1.09
N PRO A 273 15.86 10.81 2.04
CA PRO A 273 17.22 10.32 2.21
C PRO A 273 17.31 8.84 2.58
N HIS A 274 16.35 8.33 3.38
CA HIS A 274 16.27 6.93 3.81
C HIS A 274 15.83 6.03 2.66
N ILE A 275 14.88 6.47 1.84
CA ILE A 275 14.45 5.78 0.62
C ILE A 275 15.62 5.68 -0.36
N ALA A 276 16.32 6.78 -0.62
CA ALA A 276 17.50 6.77 -1.51
C ALA A 276 18.61 5.84 -1.00
N LYS A 277 18.84 5.77 0.32
CA LYS A 277 19.79 4.84 0.93
C LYS A 277 19.33 3.38 0.76
N CYS A 278 18.06 3.07 0.95
CA CYS A 278 17.49 1.74 0.75
C CYS A 278 17.66 1.29 -0.71
N ILE A 279 17.36 2.16 -1.68
CA ILE A 279 17.55 1.90 -3.11
C ILE A 279 19.01 1.56 -3.40
N LEU A 280 19.97 2.38 -2.96
CA LEU A 280 21.40 2.15 -3.18
C LEU A 280 21.91 0.88 -2.51
N SER A 281 21.41 0.55 -1.32
CA SER A 281 21.75 -0.70 -0.62
C SER A 281 21.24 -1.90 -1.40
N THR A 282 20.02 -1.85 -1.93
CA THR A 282 19.43 -2.91 -2.76
C THR A 282 20.22 -3.10 -4.06
N ILE A 283 20.62 -2.01 -4.72
CA ILE A 283 21.45 -2.07 -5.93
C ILE A 283 22.79 -2.77 -5.62
N LYS A 284 23.47 -2.34 -4.55
CA LYS A 284 24.77 -2.90 -4.15
C LYS A 284 24.73 -4.38 -3.76
N SER A 285 23.61 -4.85 -3.23
CA SER A 285 23.46 -6.27 -2.83
C SER A 285 23.16 -7.20 -4.00
N ARG A 286 22.77 -6.64 -5.16
CA ARG A 286 22.41 -7.40 -6.37
C ARG A 286 23.43 -7.22 -7.52
N MET A 287 24.43 -6.35 -7.38
CA MET A 287 25.57 -6.19 -8.27
C MET A 287 26.76 -7.04 -7.79
#